data_f6b5df7acf4060fed2b4d14cc92f736a
#
_entry.id   f6b5df7acf4060fed2b4d14cc92f736a
#
_cell.length_a   1.000
_cell.length_b   1.000
_cell.length_c   1.000
_cell.angle_alpha   90.00
_cell.angle_beta   90.00
_cell.angle_gamma   90.00
#
_symmetry.space_group_name_H-M   'P 1'
#
loop_
_entity.id
_entity.type
_entity.pdbx_description
1 polymer ?
#
loop_
_entity_poly.entity_id
_entity_poly.type
_entity_poly.pdbx_seq_one_letter_code
_entity_poly.pdbx_strand_id
1 'polypeptide(L)'
;MTQPWPVSTVGEQFEVHLGKMLDSAKNVGFPKPYVGNRAVQWGWIDLSAVGVAPLTQSDIRRFRLRNGDLLVCEGGEIGRGAIWRDQLSECYYQKALHRLRPKDGYDVRLMLALLEYWSTGGVFPNYVTQTSIAHLPRDKFIEMPLPLPSAAEQARIGEVIQDVNDLIHALRRMIAKKQAIRQGLRQQLLTGRTRLPGYSGSWREVSLGRYVSYVNTVALSRAQLDGESPVRYVHYGDIHARDSPMLDAAREALPRASSTLLRNAGRLKAGDLVFADVSEDPDGVGKSVEVTSVPDVGVVPGLHTIAARFEKAVLADGFKAYLQFIPSFRETLHRLVVGTKVLATTRSLISSITLTLPNVDEQRAIASVLTDADREIAVLRVRLAKARDVKQGMMQELLAGRTRLPGTGSTA
;
A
#
# COMPACT_ATOMS: atom_id res chain seq x y z
N MET A 1 30.00 0.70 -27.14
CA MET A 1 30.01 0.37 -25.69
C MET A 1 30.41 1.63 -24.95
N THR A 2 29.61 2.10 -24.01
CA THR A 2 29.92 3.26 -23.16
C THR A 2 31.10 2.93 -22.26
N GLN A 3 32.11 3.81 -22.18
CA GLN A 3 33.22 3.62 -21.22
C GLN A 3 32.67 3.55 -19.78
N PRO A 4 33.16 2.61 -18.94
CA PRO A 4 32.76 2.57 -17.54
C PRO A 4 33.16 3.86 -16.83
N TRP A 5 32.39 4.29 -15.84
CA TRP A 5 32.76 5.42 -15.00
C TRP A 5 34.03 5.11 -14.20
N PRO A 6 34.87 6.10 -13.92
CA PRO A 6 35.88 5.98 -12.88
C PRO A 6 35.24 5.54 -11.55
N VAL A 7 36.01 4.87 -10.71
CA VAL A 7 35.56 4.39 -9.41
C VAL A 7 36.37 5.12 -8.33
N SER A 8 35.67 5.67 -7.36
CA SER A 8 36.20 6.23 -6.11
C SER A 8 35.71 5.39 -4.93
N THR A 9 35.81 5.89 -3.71
CA THR A 9 35.20 5.29 -2.53
C THR A 9 34.21 6.26 -1.86
N VAL A 10 33.30 5.73 -1.06
CA VAL A 10 32.37 6.57 -0.27
C VAL A 10 33.17 7.53 0.63
N GLY A 11 34.27 7.04 1.25
CA GLY A 11 35.08 7.84 2.16
C GLY A 11 35.88 8.95 1.48
N GLU A 12 36.24 8.79 0.19
CA GLU A 12 36.87 9.84 -0.58
C GLU A 12 35.90 10.96 -0.94
N GLN A 13 34.66 10.63 -1.25
CA GLN A 13 33.64 11.58 -1.71
C GLN A 13 32.83 12.20 -0.57
N PHE A 14 32.74 11.54 0.59
CA PHE A 14 31.89 11.98 1.70
C PHE A 14 32.60 12.00 3.05
N GLU A 15 32.26 13.01 3.86
CA GLU A 15 32.45 12.93 5.30
C GLU A 15 31.38 12.04 5.89
N VAL A 16 31.77 10.90 6.48
CA VAL A 16 30.85 9.94 7.09
C VAL A 16 31.03 9.95 8.60
N HIS A 17 29.96 10.30 9.33
CA HIS A 17 29.95 10.33 10.78
C HIS A 17 28.72 9.63 11.36
N LEU A 18 28.93 8.83 12.42
CA LEU A 18 27.86 8.29 13.25
C LEU A 18 27.26 9.38 14.15
N GLY A 19 25.99 9.27 14.45
CA GLY A 19 25.29 10.20 15.32
C GLY A 19 25.57 9.99 16.82
N LYS A 20 24.81 10.70 17.65
CA LYS A 20 24.90 10.63 19.10
C LYS A 20 24.44 9.28 19.63
N MET A 21 25.26 8.64 20.46
CA MET A 21 24.78 7.51 21.24
C MET A 21 23.82 8.03 22.32
N LEU A 22 22.58 7.56 22.27
CA LEU A 22 21.54 7.92 23.23
C LEU A 22 21.45 6.83 24.30
N ASP A 23 21.60 7.24 25.55
CA ASP A 23 21.47 6.40 26.75
C ASP A 23 20.57 7.19 27.73
N SER A 24 19.37 6.70 27.96
CA SER A 24 18.35 7.40 28.76
C SER A 24 18.82 7.69 30.21
N ALA A 25 19.76 6.87 30.73
CA ALA A 25 20.32 7.04 32.10
C ALA A 25 21.48 8.05 32.16
N LYS A 26 22.17 8.33 31.03
CA LYS A 26 23.39 9.12 30.98
C LYS A 26 23.27 10.42 30.16
N ASN A 27 22.23 10.59 29.39
CA ASN A 27 22.08 11.80 28.61
C ASN A 27 21.70 12.99 29.50
N VAL A 28 22.50 14.05 29.42
CA VAL A 28 22.26 15.32 30.11
C VAL A 28 22.29 16.47 29.10
N GLY A 29 21.64 17.58 29.43
CA GLY A 29 21.66 18.78 28.64
C GLY A 29 20.24 19.29 28.29
N PHE A 30 20.10 19.94 27.13
CA PHE A 30 18.87 20.54 26.70
C PHE A 30 18.05 19.58 25.86
N PRO A 31 16.70 19.48 26.03
CA PRO A 31 15.86 18.65 25.19
C PRO A 31 15.88 19.15 23.74
N LYS A 32 16.27 18.31 22.82
CA LYS A 32 16.44 18.62 21.40
C LYS A 32 15.83 17.52 20.52
N PRO A 33 15.23 17.88 19.38
CA PRO A 33 14.68 16.90 18.43
C PRO A 33 15.80 16.12 17.75
N TYR A 34 15.63 14.80 17.59
CA TYR A 34 16.58 13.98 16.86
C TYR A 34 15.90 12.97 15.93
N VAL A 35 16.54 12.73 14.80
CA VAL A 35 16.18 11.68 13.85
C VAL A 35 16.81 10.37 14.31
N GLY A 36 15.99 9.37 14.57
CA GLY A 36 16.39 7.99 14.82
C GLY A 36 16.16 7.09 13.58
N ASN A 37 16.59 5.83 13.67
CA ASN A 37 16.47 4.87 12.57
C ASN A 37 15.01 4.74 12.04
N ARG A 38 14.01 4.71 12.92
CA ARG A 38 12.60 4.60 12.52
C ARG A 38 12.07 5.79 11.74
N ALA A 39 12.63 6.98 11.93
CA ALA A 39 12.24 8.18 11.23
C ALA A 39 12.80 8.24 9.80
N VAL A 40 13.92 7.59 9.49
CA VAL A 40 14.48 7.54 8.14
C VAL A 40 13.74 6.49 7.33
N GLN A 41 13.14 6.91 6.23
CA GLN A 41 12.50 6.06 5.24
C GLN A 41 13.23 6.19 3.91
N TRP A 42 12.97 5.31 2.93
CA TRP A 42 13.56 5.46 1.60
C TRP A 42 13.15 6.77 0.95
N GLY A 43 14.10 7.72 0.85
CA GLY A 43 13.96 9.02 0.21
C GLY A 43 13.22 10.10 1.01
N TRP A 44 12.73 9.83 2.23
CA TRP A 44 12.04 10.81 3.06
C TRP A 44 12.21 10.56 4.57
N ILE A 45 11.93 11.58 5.37
CA ILE A 45 11.99 11.50 6.84
C ILE A 45 10.59 11.63 7.41
N ASP A 46 10.20 10.66 8.22
CA ASP A 46 8.95 10.68 8.97
C ASP A 46 9.11 11.56 10.20
N LEU A 47 8.59 12.77 10.12
CA LEU A 47 8.65 13.73 11.21
C LEU A 47 7.83 13.30 12.44
N SER A 48 6.84 12.44 12.28
CA SER A 48 6.05 11.91 13.41
C SER A 48 6.85 10.95 14.28
N ALA A 49 7.92 10.36 13.74
CA ALA A 49 8.83 9.45 14.42
C ALA A 49 10.11 10.13 14.95
N VAL A 50 10.22 11.45 14.84
CA VAL A 50 11.30 12.24 15.44
C VAL A 50 11.16 12.23 16.95
N GLY A 51 12.24 11.85 17.64
CA GLY A 51 12.29 11.82 19.10
C GLY A 51 12.84 13.11 19.70
N VAL A 52 12.81 13.19 21.04
CA VAL A 52 13.46 14.25 21.81
C VAL A 52 14.45 13.64 22.81
N ALA A 53 15.65 14.18 22.89
CA ALA A 53 16.67 13.74 23.85
C ALA A 53 17.47 14.92 24.41
N PRO A 54 17.99 14.80 25.65
CA PRO A 54 18.91 15.80 26.22
C PRO A 54 20.24 15.78 25.47
N LEU A 55 20.70 16.93 25.00
CA LEU A 55 21.98 17.12 24.32
C LEU A 55 22.81 18.22 25.02
N THR A 56 24.09 17.97 25.20
CA THR A 56 25.05 18.97 25.69
C THR A 56 25.35 20.01 24.61
N GLN A 57 25.97 21.13 24.99
CA GLN A 57 26.42 22.15 24.03
C GLN A 57 27.44 21.61 23.02
N SER A 58 28.26 20.64 23.39
CA SER A 58 29.21 19.97 22.49
C SER A 58 28.45 19.05 21.49
N ASP A 59 27.42 18.32 21.96
CA ASP A 59 26.58 17.49 21.09
C ASP A 59 25.81 18.35 20.06
N ILE A 60 25.25 19.48 20.51
CA ILE A 60 24.55 20.44 19.67
C ILE A 60 25.44 20.93 18.52
N ARG A 61 26.70 21.27 18.78
CA ARG A 61 27.66 21.66 17.73
C ARG A 61 28.00 20.49 16.80
N ARG A 62 28.17 19.29 17.32
CA ARG A 62 28.71 18.14 16.60
C ARG A 62 27.65 17.42 15.75
N PHE A 63 26.42 17.26 16.25
CA PHE A 63 25.41 16.38 15.65
C PHE A 63 24.27 17.16 14.97
N ARG A 64 24.37 18.48 14.82
CA ARG A 64 23.38 19.27 14.12
C ARG A 64 23.31 18.89 12.65
N LEU A 65 22.10 18.59 12.17
CA LEU A 65 21.82 18.38 10.76
C LEU A 65 21.80 19.71 9.99
N ARG A 66 22.19 19.66 8.72
CA ARG A 66 22.19 20.77 7.77
C ARG A 66 21.49 20.33 6.49
N ASN A 67 20.91 21.27 5.78
CA ASN A 67 20.32 20.99 4.48
C ASN A 67 21.32 20.25 3.57
N GLY A 68 20.87 19.18 2.93
CA GLY A 68 21.69 18.33 2.07
C GLY A 68 22.42 17.19 2.79
N ASP A 69 22.38 17.09 4.12
CA ASP A 69 22.92 15.91 4.82
C ASP A 69 22.13 14.66 4.43
N LEU A 70 22.82 13.61 3.98
CA LEU A 70 22.22 12.31 3.70
C LEU A 70 22.35 11.43 4.95
N LEU A 71 21.22 11.00 5.48
CA LEU A 71 21.14 10.07 6.62
C LEU A 71 20.96 8.65 6.10
N VAL A 72 21.77 7.71 6.58
CA VAL A 72 21.80 6.32 6.15
C VAL A 72 21.73 5.40 7.36
N CYS A 73 20.80 4.46 7.37
CA CYS A 73 20.66 3.48 8.45
C CYS A 73 21.83 2.51 8.49
N GLU A 74 22.47 2.41 9.66
CA GLU A 74 23.56 1.46 9.95
C GLU A 74 23.03 0.02 10.06
N GLY A 75 21.82 -0.16 10.58
CA GLY A 75 21.24 -1.47 10.86
C GLY A 75 19.72 -1.52 10.66
N GLY A 76 19.14 -2.70 10.82
CA GLY A 76 17.77 -2.98 10.45
C GLY A 76 17.67 -3.15 8.93
N GLU A 77 17.10 -2.17 8.23
CA GLU A 77 17.16 -2.09 6.77
C GLU A 77 18.41 -1.30 6.37
N ILE A 78 19.50 -2.03 6.15
CA ILE A 78 20.84 -1.45 5.89
C ILE A 78 20.82 -0.63 4.60
N GLY A 79 21.42 0.56 4.67
CA GLY A 79 21.52 1.47 3.53
C GLY A 79 20.27 2.30 3.28
N ARG A 80 19.16 2.05 4.00
CA ARG A 80 17.98 2.91 3.91
C ARG A 80 18.35 4.33 4.26
N GLY A 81 18.05 5.27 3.35
CA GLY A 81 18.54 6.64 3.49
C GLY A 81 17.52 7.69 3.09
N ALA A 82 17.76 8.91 3.60
CA ALA A 82 16.98 10.09 3.24
C ALA A 82 17.83 11.37 3.37
N ILE A 83 17.56 12.33 2.50
CA ILE A 83 18.22 13.64 2.52
C ILE A 83 17.47 14.55 3.49
N TRP A 84 18.20 15.16 4.43
CA TRP A 84 17.68 16.21 5.30
C TRP A 84 17.52 17.52 4.51
N ARG A 85 16.34 18.11 4.57
CA ARG A 85 15.96 19.32 3.81
C ARG A 85 15.43 20.43 4.73
N ASP A 86 16.03 20.57 5.92
CA ASP A 86 15.61 21.56 6.94
C ASP A 86 14.10 21.51 7.27
N GLN A 87 13.53 20.28 7.33
CA GLN A 87 12.13 20.07 7.67
C GLN A 87 11.77 20.56 9.09
N LEU A 88 12.77 20.72 9.95
CA LEU A 88 12.70 21.39 11.25
C LEU A 88 13.82 22.44 11.32
N SER A 89 13.60 23.55 12.01
CA SER A 89 14.58 24.62 12.18
C SER A 89 15.85 24.18 12.92
N GLU A 90 15.73 23.14 13.69
CA GLU A 90 16.84 22.50 14.43
C GLU A 90 16.54 21.02 14.57
N CYS A 91 17.51 20.16 14.21
CA CYS A 91 17.42 18.72 14.43
C CYS A 91 18.81 18.08 14.50
N TYR A 92 18.88 16.89 15.15
CA TYR A 92 20.10 16.11 15.38
C TYR A 92 19.86 14.67 14.91
N TYR A 93 20.87 13.78 15.06
CA TYR A 93 20.72 12.39 14.64
C TYR A 93 21.41 11.41 15.59
N GLN A 94 20.82 10.23 15.71
CA GLN A 94 21.21 9.15 16.60
C GLN A 94 22.30 8.26 15.97
N LYS A 95 23.08 7.55 16.82
CA LYS A 95 24.18 6.66 16.44
C LYS A 95 23.80 5.55 15.44
N ALA A 96 22.55 5.11 15.39
CA ALA A 96 22.09 4.13 14.41
C ALA A 96 22.04 4.67 12.96
N LEU A 97 22.51 5.91 12.76
CA LEU A 97 22.56 6.58 11.47
C LEU A 97 23.98 7.06 11.15
N HIS A 98 24.42 6.81 9.92
CA HIS A 98 25.50 7.54 9.29
C HIS A 98 24.96 8.85 8.70
N ARG A 99 25.65 9.96 8.92
CA ARG A 99 25.44 11.20 8.17
C ARG A 99 26.56 11.31 7.13
N LEU A 100 26.16 11.44 5.86
CA LEU A 100 27.05 11.69 4.74
C LEU A 100 26.93 13.15 4.32
N ARG A 101 28.07 13.82 4.18
CA ARG A 101 28.19 15.19 3.67
C ARG A 101 29.22 15.20 2.55
N PRO A 102 28.89 15.68 1.34
CA PRO A 102 29.85 15.72 0.23
C PRO A 102 31.09 16.54 0.59
N LYS A 103 32.28 16.08 0.21
CA LYS A 103 33.53 16.83 0.32
C LYS A 103 33.73 17.76 -0.87
N ASP A 104 33.59 17.20 -2.08
CA ASP A 104 33.87 17.86 -3.35
C ASP A 104 32.63 17.93 -4.27
N GLY A 105 31.43 18.02 -3.67
CA GLY A 105 30.21 18.28 -4.41
C GLY A 105 29.56 17.05 -5.07
N TYR A 106 29.89 15.82 -4.63
CA TYR A 106 29.18 14.63 -5.11
C TYR A 106 27.67 14.77 -4.86
N ASP A 107 26.84 14.45 -5.86
CA ASP A 107 25.38 14.62 -5.76
C ASP A 107 24.77 13.62 -4.76
N VAL A 108 24.22 14.13 -3.67
CA VAL A 108 23.61 13.30 -2.61
C VAL A 108 22.38 12.53 -3.08
N ARG A 109 21.68 13.00 -4.14
CA ARG A 109 20.53 12.32 -4.75
C ARG A 109 21.00 11.08 -5.50
N LEU A 110 22.13 11.19 -6.23
CA LEU A 110 22.75 10.03 -6.86
C LEU A 110 23.24 9.02 -5.81
N MET A 111 23.88 9.50 -4.72
CA MET A 111 24.30 8.61 -3.63
C MET A 111 23.08 7.87 -3.02
N LEU A 112 21.99 8.56 -2.76
CA LEU A 112 20.76 7.95 -2.26
C LEU A 112 20.21 6.88 -3.22
N ALA A 113 20.22 7.15 -4.52
CA ALA A 113 19.79 6.21 -5.53
C ALA A 113 20.70 4.97 -5.59
N LEU A 114 22.02 5.15 -5.46
CA LEU A 114 22.98 4.05 -5.39
C LEU A 114 22.76 3.18 -4.16
N LEU A 115 22.49 3.76 -2.99
CA LEU A 115 22.18 3.00 -1.78
C LEU A 115 20.95 2.10 -1.97
N GLU A 116 19.90 2.63 -2.58
CA GLU A 116 18.69 1.85 -2.87
C GLU A 116 18.98 0.75 -3.91
N TYR A 117 19.75 1.04 -4.94
CA TYR A 117 20.18 0.07 -5.95
C TYR A 117 21.04 -1.05 -5.33
N TRP A 118 22.00 -0.71 -4.47
CA TRP A 118 22.83 -1.68 -3.78
C TRP A 118 22.04 -2.55 -2.77
N SER A 119 21.04 -1.97 -2.12
CA SER A 119 20.14 -2.71 -1.22
C SER A 119 19.35 -3.79 -1.97
N THR A 120 18.82 -3.47 -3.14
CA THR A 120 18.06 -4.41 -3.98
C THR A 120 18.97 -5.37 -4.76
N GLY A 121 20.17 -4.93 -5.12
CA GLY A 121 21.17 -5.72 -5.88
C GLY A 121 22.05 -6.63 -5.03
N GLY A 122 21.86 -6.71 -3.71
CA GLY A 122 22.61 -7.60 -2.83
C GLY A 122 24.10 -7.21 -2.66
N VAL A 123 24.45 -5.93 -2.78
CA VAL A 123 25.83 -5.46 -2.62
C VAL A 123 26.25 -5.39 -1.14
N PHE A 124 25.36 -4.97 -0.24
CA PHE A 124 25.64 -4.78 1.18
C PHE A 124 26.13 -6.03 1.93
N PRO A 125 25.70 -7.26 1.63
CA PRO A 125 26.21 -8.45 2.31
C PRO A 125 27.74 -8.58 2.35
N ASN A 126 28.45 -8.00 1.39
CA ASN A 126 29.91 -8.01 1.32
C ASN A 126 30.60 -7.02 2.30
N TYR A 127 29.82 -6.08 2.85
CA TYR A 127 30.32 -4.98 3.69
C TYR A 127 29.71 -4.96 5.10
N VAL A 128 28.82 -5.89 5.41
CA VAL A 128 28.16 -5.96 6.72
C VAL A 128 28.82 -6.98 7.63
N THR A 129 28.79 -6.71 8.92
CA THR A 129 29.13 -7.71 9.94
C THR A 129 27.89 -8.51 10.28
N GLN A 130 27.98 -9.84 10.13
CA GLN A 130 26.91 -10.78 10.51
C GLN A 130 27.05 -11.13 12.01
N THR A 131 26.45 -10.31 12.86
CA THR A 131 26.07 -10.67 14.22
C THR A 131 24.57 -11.00 14.25
N SER A 132 23.96 -11.13 15.43
CA SER A 132 22.51 -11.36 15.58
C SER A 132 21.64 -10.35 14.81
N ILE A 133 22.16 -9.14 14.58
CA ILE A 133 21.57 -8.10 13.72
C ILE A 133 22.66 -7.60 12.78
N ALA A 134 22.42 -7.65 11.46
CA ALA A 134 23.37 -7.16 10.48
C ALA A 134 23.56 -5.64 10.60
N HIS A 135 24.80 -5.19 10.61
CA HIS A 135 25.19 -3.78 10.67
C HIS A 135 26.17 -3.43 9.56
N LEU A 136 26.12 -2.20 9.07
CA LEU A 136 27.06 -1.59 8.14
C LEU A 136 28.04 -0.70 8.93
N PRO A 137 29.21 -1.22 9.40
CA PRO A 137 30.16 -0.42 10.15
C PRO A 137 30.69 0.74 9.29
N ARG A 138 31.01 1.86 9.94
CA ARG A 138 31.52 3.05 9.25
C ARG A 138 32.78 2.76 8.43
N ASP A 139 33.74 2.00 8.98
CA ASP A 139 34.99 1.62 8.31
C ASP A 139 34.71 0.84 7.01
N LYS A 140 33.78 -0.10 7.04
CA LYS A 140 33.36 -0.82 5.85
C LYS A 140 32.58 0.05 4.87
N PHE A 141 31.74 0.93 5.36
CA PHE A 141 30.95 1.83 4.51
C PHE A 141 31.82 2.80 3.72
N ILE A 142 32.85 3.39 4.34
CA ILE A 142 33.77 4.31 3.66
C ILE A 142 34.65 3.64 2.58
N GLU A 143 34.88 2.32 2.69
CA GLU A 143 35.64 1.53 1.71
C GLU A 143 34.81 1.12 0.49
N MET A 144 33.47 1.26 0.54
CA MET A 144 32.61 0.84 -0.57
C MET A 144 32.94 1.58 -1.86
N PRO A 145 33.07 0.86 -2.99
CA PRO A 145 33.34 1.47 -4.28
C PRO A 145 32.17 2.32 -4.74
N LEU A 146 32.49 3.54 -5.19
CA LEU A 146 31.51 4.55 -5.61
C LEU A 146 31.77 4.94 -7.06
N PRO A 147 30.82 4.72 -7.99
CA PRO A 147 30.92 5.22 -9.36
C PRO A 147 31.07 6.76 -9.36
N LEU A 148 31.99 7.26 -10.17
CA LEU A 148 32.29 8.69 -10.26
C LEU A 148 31.98 9.24 -11.67
N PRO A 149 30.68 9.43 -12.03
CA PRO A 149 30.31 10.15 -13.24
C PRO A 149 30.77 11.61 -13.18
N SER A 150 30.77 12.32 -14.31
CA SER A 150 30.97 13.77 -14.29
C SER A 150 29.91 14.47 -13.43
N ALA A 151 30.24 15.63 -12.86
CA ALA A 151 29.31 16.38 -12.00
C ALA A 151 27.97 16.67 -12.72
N ALA A 152 28.01 16.94 -14.02
CA ALA A 152 26.80 17.14 -14.82
C ALA A 152 25.94 15.85 -14.93
N GLU A 153 26.56 14.68 -15.13
CA GLU A 153 25.85 13.41 -15.14
C GLU A 153 25.29 13.07 -13.77
N GLN A 154 26.05 13.27 -12.69
CA GLN A 154 25.59 13.05 -11.32
C GLN A 154 24.31 13.86 -11.04
N ALA A 155 24.33 15.17 -11.36
CA ALA A 155 23.20 16.06 -11.17
C ALA A 155 21.97 15.61 -11.97
N ARG A 156 22.15 15.24 -13.24
CA ARG A 156 21.06 14.78 -14.12
C ARG A 156 20.45 13.46 -13.66
N ILE A 157 21.30 12.46 -13.33
CA ILE A 157 20.81 11.17 -12.83
C ILE A 157 20.08 11.38 -11.49
N GLY A 158 20.67 12.15 -10.58
CA GLY A 158 20.08 12.49 -9.29
C GLY A 158 18.73 13.20 -9.41
N GLU A 159 18.62 14.18 -10.33
CA GLU A 159 17.39 14.92 -10.61
C GLU A 159 16.27 13.98 -11.11
N VAL A 160 16.54 13.23 -12.17
CA VAL A 160 15.54 12.35 -12.80
C VAL A 160 15.03 11.28 -11.84
N ILE A 161 15.92 10.68 -11.02
CA ILE A 161 15.49 9.68 -10.01
C ILE A 161 14.72 10.38 -8.88
N GLN A 162 15.12 11.59 -8.47
CA GLN A 162 14.40 12.36 -7.46
C GLN A 162 12.98 12.71 -7.91
N ASP A 163 12.79 13.15 -9.16
CA ASP A 163 11.47 13.46 -9.71
C ASP A 163 10.51 12.27 -9.65
N VAL A 164 11.01 11.08 -9.99
CA VAL A 164 10.20 9.85 -9.87
C VAL A 164 9.91 9.50 -8.41
N ASN A 165 10.85 9.71 -7.50
CA ASN A 165 10.62 9.54 -6.06
C ASN A 165 9.54 10.51 -5.56
N ASP A 166 9.60 11.77 -5.94
CA ASP A 166 8.62 12.79 -5.55
C ASP A 166 7.23 12.47 -6.09
N LEU A 167 7.13 11.95 -7.32
CA LEU A 167 5.88 11.43 -7.89
C LEU A 167 5.33 10.25 -7.06
N ILE A 168 6.17 9.27 -6.72
CA ILE A 168 5.78 8.11 -5.89
C ILE A 168 5.26 8.58 -4.53
N HIS A 169 5.94 9.52 -3.89
CA HIS A 169 5.52 10.09 -2.60
C HIS A 169 4.20 10.86 -2.71
N ALA A 170 4.02 11.66 -3.77
CA ALA A 170 2.78 12.39 -4.02
C ALA A 170 1.60 11.43 -4.23
N LEU A 171 1.79 10.36 -5.02
CA LEU A 171 0.78 9.34 -5.26
C LEU A 171 0.40 8.61 -3.96
N ARG A 172 1.36 8.23 -3.11
CA ARG A 172 1.09 7.60 -1.81
C ARG A 172 0.23 8.50 -0.90
N ARG A 173 0.60 9.79 -0.77
CA ARG A 173 -0.16 10.76 0.02
C ARG A 173 -1.58 10.96 -0.53
N MET A 174 -1.73 11.02 -1.85
CA MET A 174 -3.01 11.16 -2.51
C MET A 174 -3.91 9.94 -2.26
N ILE A 175 -3.36 8.72 -2.36
CA ILE A 175 -4.08 7.48 -2.05
C ILE A 175 -4.55 7.50 -0.59
N ALA A 176 -3.69 7.81 0.37
CA ALA A 176 -4.06 7.87 1.78
C ALA A 176 -5.18 8.89 2.04
N LYS A 177 -5.08 10.11 1.45
CA LYS A 177 -6.13 11.13 1.54
C LYS A 177 -7.45 10.64 0.95
N LYS A 178 -7.43 10.04 -0.24
CA LYS A 178 -8.64 9.51 -0.90
C LYS A 178 -9.27 8.35 -0.12
N GLN A 179 -8.46 7.49 0.50
CA GLN A 179 -8.94 6.42 1.40
C GLN A 179 -9.65 7.00 2.62
N ALA A 180 -9.10 8.04 3.25
CA ALA A 180 -9.74 8.72 4.38
C ALA A 180 -11.08 9.38 3.97
N ILE A 181 -11.12 10.06 2.81
CA ILE A 181 -12.36 10.63 2.26
C ILE A 181 -13.40 9.53 2.01
N ARG A 182 -13.02 8.43 1.36
CA ARG A 182 -13.91 7.29 1.12
C ARG A 182 -14.49 6.71 2.42
N GLN A 183 -13.65 6.57 3.44
CA GLN A 183 -14.10 6.10 4.75
C GLN A 183 -15.12 7.05 5.37
N GLY A 184 -14.90 8.36 5.30
CA GLY A 184 -15.84 9.38 5.74
C GLY A 184 -17.16 9.31 4.96
N LEU A 185 -17.11 9.21 3.63
CA LEU A 185 -18.30 9.06 2.78
C LEU A 185 -19.12 7.81 3.15
N ARG A 186 -18.47 6.66 3.33
CA ARG A 186 -19.16 5.44 3.78
C ARG A 186 -19.86 5.65 5.11
N GLN A 187 -19.18 6.24 6.08
CA GLN A 187 -19.73 6.48 7.41
C GLN A 187 -20.91 7.46 7.38
N GLN A 188 -20.89 8.48 6.53
CA GLN A 188 -21.94 9.48 6.45
C GLN A 188 -23.13 9.01 5.62
N LEU A 189 -22.87 8.50 4.39
CA LEU A 189 -23.93 8.17 3.44
C LEU A 189 -24.65 6.86 3.77
N LEU A 190 -23.92 5.82 4.23
CA LEU A 190 -24.53 4.52 4.55
C LEU A 190 -25.28 4.51 5.90
N THR A 191 -25.16 5.55 6.69
CA THR A 191 -25.91 5.72 7.96
C THR A 191 -27.00 6.77 7.87
N GLY A 192 -27.11 7.48 6.74
CA GLY A 192 -28.05 8.57 6.55
C GLY A 192 -27.73 9.84 7.37
N ARG A 193 -26.54 9.91 8.03
CA ARG A 193 -26.08 11.11 8.75
C ARG A 193 -25.96 12.32 7.83
N THR A 194 -25.55 12.07 6.60
CA THR A 194 -25.55 13.06 5.53
C THR A 194 -26.34 12.47 4.35
N ARG A 195 -27.24 13.27 3.79
CA ARG A 195 -28.03 12.89 2.62
C ARG A 195 -27.48 13.58 1.37
N LEU A 196 -27.57 12.88 0.24
CA LEU A 196 -27.23 13.50 -1.04
C LEU A 196 -28.27 14.57 -1.42
N PRO A 197 -27.88 15.63 -2.13
CA PRO A 197 -28.82 16.65 -2.60
C PRO A 197 -29.98 16.04 -3.38
N GLY A 198 -31.20 16.52 -3.08
CA GLY A 198 -32.45 16.04 -3.70
C GLY A 198 -33.10 14.84 -2.98
N TYR A 199 -32.49 14.29 -1.92
CA TYR A 199 -33.05 13.19 -1.16
C TYR A 199 -33.38 13.62 0.28
N SER A 200 -34.67 13.57 0.66
CA SER A 200 -35.17 13.96 1.98
C SER A 200 -36.15 12.96 2.59
N GLY A 201 -36.57 11.93 1.84
CA GLY A 201 -37.54 10.93 2.30
C GLY A 201 -36.99 10.09 3.47
N SER A 202 -37.88 9.64 4.36
CA SER A 202 -37.53 8.78 5.48
C SER A 202 -36.98 7.43 5.00
N TRP A 203 -35.92 6.94 5.64
CA TRP A 203 -35.44 5.59 5.43
C TRP A 203 -36.41 4.60 6.09
N ARG A 204 -36.51 3.41 5.50
CA ARG A 204 -37.46 2.36 5.93
C ARG A 204 -36.71 1.12 6.44
N GLU A 205 -37.31 0.44 7.39
CA GLU A 205 -36.82 -0.88 7.81
C GLU A 205 -37.07 -1.93 6.72
N VAL A 206 -36.03 -2.67 6.39
CA VAL A 206 -36.03 -3.74 5.41
C VAL A 206 -35.46 -4.99 6.05
N SER A 207 -36.28 -6.02 6.21
CA SER A 207 -35.85 -7.36 6.61
C SER A 207 -35.32 -8.09 5.38
N LEU A 208 -34.02 -8.36 5.35
CA LEU A 208 -33.35 -8.92 4.16
C LEU A 208 -33.93 -10.29 3.76
N GLY A 209 -34.32 -11.11 4.73
CA GLY A 209 -34.87 -12.43 4.47
C GLY A 209 -36.15 -12.48 3.66
N ARG A 210 -36.90 -11.37 3.61
CA ARG A 210 -38.12 -11.27 2.79
C ARG A 210 -37.85 -11.08 1.30
N TYR A 211 -36.64 -10.62 0.95
CA TYR A 211 -36.29 -10.15 -0.39
C TYR A 211 -35.06 -10.83 -0.96
N VAL A 212 -34.64 -11.97 -0.37
CA VAL A 212 -33.45 -12.71 -0.79
C VAL A 212 -33.79 -14.13 -1.21
N SER A 213 -33.18 -14.57 -2.30
CA SER A 213 -33.05 -15.96 -2.71
C SER A 213 -31.57 -16.34 -2.76
N TYR A 214 -31.27 -17.61 -2.56
CA TYR A 214 -29.87 -18.08 -2.53
C TYR A 214 -29.56 -18.91 -3.76
N VAL A 215 -28.39 -18.67 -4.34
CA VAL A 215 -27.87 -19.43 -5.47
C VAL A 215 -27.10 -20.64 -4.94
N ASN A 216 -27.29 -21.81 -5.56
CA ASN A 216 -26.59 -23.03 -5.14
C ASN A 216 -25.09 -22.92 -5.37
N THR A 217 -24.32 -23.23 -4.34
CA THR A 217 -22.86 -23.28 -4.37
C THR A 217 -22.37 -24.71 -4.59
N VAL A 218 -21.19 -24.86 -5.18
CA VAL A 218 -20.50 -26.15 -5.31
C VAL A 218 -19.11 -26.05 -4.66
N ALA A 219 -18.84 -26.94 -3.72
CA ALA A 219 -17.59 -26.97 -2.97
C ALA A 219 -16.52 -27.72 -3.77
N LEU A 220 -15.60 -26.97 -4.40
CA LEU A 220 -14.38 -27.51 -5.04
C LEU A 220 -13.16 -26.97 -4.30
N SER A 221 -12.20 -27.86 -4.02
CA SER A 221 -10.90 -27.48 -3.48
C SER A 221 -10.06 -26.73 -4.55
N ARG A 222 -9.05 -25.99 -4.14
CA ARG A 222 -8.12 -25.34 -5.06
C ARG A 222 -7.45 -26.30 -6.05
N ALA A 223 -7.20 -27.54 -5.65
CA ALA A 223 -6.61 -28.58 -6.50
C ALA A 223 -7.55 -29.06 -7.64
N GLN A 224 -8.85 -28.80 -7.53
CA GLN A 224 -9.86 -29.14 -8.56
C GLN A 224 -10.14 -27.97 -9.50
N LEU A 225 -9.48 -26.84 -9.29
CA LEU A 225 -9.60 -25.62 -10.11
C LEU A 225 -8.39 -25.51 -11.03
N ASP A 226 -8.60 -24.91 -12.19
CA ASP A 226 -7.58 -24.67 -13.20
C ASP A 226 -7.71 -23.26 -13.81
N GLY A 227 -6.89 -22.96 -14.83
CA GLY A 227 -6.94 -21.70 -15.59
C GLY A 227 -7.60 -21.82 -16.97
N GLU A 228 -7.93 -23.04 -17.43
CA GLU A 228 -8.30 -23.35 -18.83
C GLU A 228 -9.76 -23.74 -19.00
N SER A 229 -10.36 -24.33 -17.97
CA SER A 229 -11.77 -24.74 -18.01
C SER A 229 -12.71 -23.57 -18.33
N PRO A 230 -13.87 -23.81 -18.95
CA PRO A 230 -14.71 -22.71 -19.47
C PRO A 230 -15.36 -21.88 -18.38
N VAL A 231 -15.79 -22.50 -17.26
CA VAL A 231 -16.66 -21.84 -16.27
C VAL A 231 -15.83 -21.20 -15.17
N ARG A 232 -16.06 -19.92 -14.88
CA ARG A 232 -15.39 -19.19 -13.79
C ARG A 232 -15.98 -19.56 -12.43
N TYR A 233 -15.13 -19.55 -11.43
CA TYR A 233 -15.46 -20.03 -10.08
C TYR A 233 -15.03 -18.98 -9.05
N VAL A 234 -15.94 -18.57 -8.17
CA VAL A 234 -15.66 -17.61 -7.09
C VAL A 234 -15.41 -18.36 -5.81
N HIS A 235 -14.15 -18.43 -5.38
CA HIS A 235 -13.75 -19.04 -4.11
C HIS A 235 -13.74 -18.00 -3.00
N TYR A 236 -14.00 -18.37 -1.72
CA TYR A 236 -13.98 -17.42 -0.60
C TYR A 236 -12.66 -16.63 -0.49
N GLY A 237 -11.53 -17.28 -0.75
CA GLY A 237 -10.22 -16.62 -0.75
C GLY A 237 -10.10 -15.50 -1.78
N ASP A 238 -10.82 -15.60 -2.92
CA ASP A 238 -10.84 -14.55 -3.93
C ASP A 238 -11.61 -13.31 -3.42
N ILE A 239 -12.60 -13.51 -2.53
CA ILE A 239 -13.32 -12.44 -1.85
C ILE A 239 -12.44 -11.77 -0.80
N HIS A 240 -11.76 -12.57 0.03
CA HIS A 240 -10.87 -12.03 1.08
C HIS A 240 -9.66 -11.27 0.53
N ALA A 241 -9.10 -11.70 -0.60
CA ALA A 241 -7.95 -11.05 -1.21
C ALA A 241 -8.26 -9.69 -1.87
N ARG A 242 -9.55 -9.33 -2.02
CA ARG A 242 -9.95 -8.13 -2.75
C ARG A 242 -10.06 -6.89 -1.86
N ASP A 243 -9.70 -5.75 -2.43
CA ASP A 243 -9.98 -4.43 -1.87
C ASP A 243 -11.28 -3.82 -2.40
N SER A 244 -11.68 -4.20 -3.62
CA SER A 244 -12.94 -3.74 -4.24
C SER A 244 -14.10 -4.58 -3.79
N PRO A 245 -15.23 -3.98 -3.38
CA PRO A 245 -16.47 -4.70 -3.09
C PRO A 245 -17.25 -5.08 -4.37
N MET A 246 -16.75 -4.71 -5.55
CA MET A 246 -17.29 -5.04 -6.85
C MET A 246 -16.47 -6.14 -7.52
N LEU A 247 -17.12 -7.06 -8.23
CA LEU A 247 -16.50 -8.14 -8.99
C LEU A 247 -16.97 -8.10 -10.45
N ASP A 248 -16.09 -7.69 -11.36
CA ASP A 248 -16.29 -7.87 -12.79
C ASP A 248 -15.86 -9.29 -13.19
N ALA A 249 -16.78 -10.24 -13.04
CA ALA A 249 -16.48 -11.63 -13.31
C ALA A 249 -16.27 -11.93 -14.82
N ALA A 250 -16.57 -11.00 -15.73
CA ALA A 250 -16.27 -11.15 -17.15
C ALA A 250 -14.84 -10.77 -17.51
N ARG A 251 -14.21 -9.85 -16.76
CA ARG A 251 -12.88 -9.32 -17.09
C ARG A 251 -11.78 -9.77 -16.16
N GLU A 252 -12.10 -9.97 -14.89
CA GLU A 252 -11.11 -10.27 -13.87
C GLU A 252 -10.67 -11.73 -13.92
N ALA A 253 -9.41 -11.98 -13.57
CA ALA A 253 -8.88 -13.33 -13.47
C ALA A 253 -9.51 -14.05 -12.27
N LEU A 254 -10.28 -15.09 -12.54
CA LEU A 254 -10.87 -15.99 -11.57
C LEU A 254 -10.41 -17.42 -11.86
N PRO A 255 -10.29 -18.28 -10.84
CA PRO A 255 -10.14 -19.70 -11.03
C PRO A 255 -11.27 -20.26 -11.91
N ARG A 256 -11.03 -21.37 -12.56
CA ARG A 256 -11.99 -22.01 -13.46
C ARG A 256 -12.22 -23.46 -13.05
N ALA A 257 -13.33 -24.02 -13.48
CA ALA A 257 -13.69 -25.41 -13.20
C ALA A 257 -14.36 -26.06 -14.40
N SER A 258 -14.16 -27.39 -14.51
CA SER A 258 -14.82 -28.20 -15.54
C SER A 258 -16.33 -28.20 -15.34
N SER A 259 -17.07 -28.10 -16.43
CA SER A 259 -18.55 -28.16 -16.43
C SER A 259 -19.09 -29.45 -15.82
N THR A 260 -18.33 -30.55 -15.89
CA THR A 260 -18.70 -31.86 -15.31
C THR A 260 -18.80 -31.81 -13.77
N LEU A 261 -17.93 -31.02 -13.12
CA LEU A 261 -17.90 -30.81 -11.68
C LEU A 261 -18.99 -29.84 -11.21
N LEU A 262 -19.60 -29.08 -12.11
CA LEU A 262 -20.50 -27.96 -11.81
C LEU A 262 -21.97 -28.24 -12.14
N ARG A 263 -22.38 -29.51 -12.32
CA ARG A 263 -23.73 -29.89 -12.77
C ARG A 263 -24.85 -29.31 -11.91
N ASN A 264 -24.64 -29.22 -10.60
CA ASN A 264 -25.62 -28.73 -9.63
C ASN A 264 -25.34 -27.27 -9.18
N ALA A 265 -24.37 -26.60 -9.76
CA ALA A 265 -24.01 -25.23 -9.41
C ALA A 265 -25.06 -24.26 -9.97
N GLY A 266 -25.52 -23.35 -9.14
CA GLY A 266 -26.29 -22.19 -9.59
C GLY A 266 -25.40 -21.19 -10.35
N ARG A 267 -25.97 -20.52 -11.33
CA ARG A 267 -25.24 -19.49 -12.09
C ARG A 267 -25.46 -18.11 -11.46
N LEU A 268 -24.35 -17.41 -11.19
CA LEU A 268 -24.39 -16.02 -10.76
C LEU A 268 -24.86 -15.12 -11.91
N LYS A 269 -25.52 -14.04 -11.53
CA LYS A 269 -25.97 -12.96 -12.42
C LYS A 269 -25.42 -11.62 -11.95
N ALA A 270 -25.40 -10.64 -12.83
CA ALA A 270 -25.10 -9.27 -12.44
C ALA A 270 -26.11 -8.80 -11.36
N GLY A 271 -25.58 -8.25 -10.28
CA GLY A 271 -26.31 -7.85 -9.09
C GLY A 271 -26.39 -8.90 -7.98
N ASP A 272 -25.89 -10.13 -8.17
CA ASP A 272 -25.78 -11.08 -7.07
C ASP A 272 -24.67 -10.66 -6.10
N LEU A 273 -24.90 -10.84 -4.80
CA LEU A 273 -23.93 -10.56 -3.75
C LEU A 273 -23.36 -11.88 -3.20
N VAL A 274 -22.05 -12.04 -3.28
CA VAL A 274 -21.38 -13.27 -2.82
C VAL A 274 -20.57 -12.95 -1.57
N PHE A 275 -20.94 -13.57 -0.45
CA PHE A 275 -20.27 -13.47 0.83
C PHE A 275 -19.25 -14.59 0.97
N ALA A 276 -18.13 -14.31 1.63
CA ALA A 276 -17.31 -15.34 2.27
C ALA A 276 -18.03 -15.81 3.54
N ASP A 277 -18.30 -17.12 3.66
CA ASP A 277 -19.04 -17.66 4.80
C ASP A 277 -18.15 -17.96 6.01
N VAL A 278 -16.82 -17.93 5.84
CA VAL A 278 -15.82 -18.13 6.90
C VAL A 278 -14.78 -17.02 6.88
N SER A 279 -14.29 -16.65 8.07
CA SER A 279 -13.17 -15.74 8.26
C SER A 279 -12.37 -16.12 9.51
N GLU A 280 -11.04 -16.05 9.42
CA GLU A 280 -10.14 -16.16 10.58
C GLU A 280 -9.98 -14.81 11.29
N ASP A 281 -10.31 -13.71 10.59
CA ASP A 281 -10.26 -12.34 11.09
C ASP A 281 -11.70 -11.84 11.36
N PRO A 282 -11.98 -11.32 12.56
CA PRO A 282 -13.27 -10.69 12.85
C PRO A 282 -13.67 -9.59 11.83
N ASP A 283 -12.72 -8.82 11.34
CA ASP A 283 -12.99 -7.79 10.34
C ASP A 283 -13.35 -8.36 8.95
N GLY A 284 -13.03 -9.61 8.70
CA GLY A 284 -13.38 -10.32 7.47
C GLY A 284 -14.78 -10.94 7.49
N VAL A 285 -15.48 -10.96 8.63
CA VAL A 285 -16.82 -11.51 8.74
C VAL A 285 -17.81 -10.70 7.89
N GLY A 286 -18.58 -11.39 7.06
CA GLY A 286 -19.53 -10.75 6.15
C GLY A 286 -18.89 -10.03 4.96
N LYS A 287 -17.59 -10.20 4.74
CA LYS A 287 -16.92 -9.68 3.54
C LYS A 287 -17.59 -10.24 2.30
N SER A 288 -17.93 -9.37 1.37
CA SER A 288 -18.73 -9.74 0.20
C SER A 288 -18.33 -8.94 -1.04
N VAL A 289 -18.69 -9.48 -2.19
CA VAL A 289 -18.54 -8.80 -3.48
C VAL A 289 -19.86 -8.85 -4.25
N GLU A 290 -20.22 -7.74 -4.88
CA GLU A 290 -21.33 -7.69 -5.82
C GLU A 290 -20.82 -7.97 -7.24
N VAL A 291 -21.42 -8.95 -7.89
CA VAL A 291 -21.12 -9.30 -9.29
C VAL A 291 -21.65 -8.22 -10.22
N THR A 292 -20.76 -7.52 -10.93
CA THR A 292 -21.16 -6.43 -11.84
C THR A 292 -21.39 -6.92 -13.26
N SER A 293 -20.65 -7.94 -13.69
CA SER A 293 -20.79 -8.54 -15.01
C SER A 293 -20.44 -10.04 -14.95
N VAL A 294 -21.00 -10.79 -15.88
CA VAL A 294 -20.74 -12.24 -16.01
C VAL A 294 -20.35 -12.56 -17.45
N PRO A 295 -19.42 -13.50 -17.68
CA PRO A 295 -19.10 -13.97 -19.03
C PRO A 295 -20.20 -14.90 -19.55
N ASP A 296 -20.30 -15.06 -20.87
CA ASP A 296 -21.28 -15.95 -21.51
C ASP A 296 -21.18 -17.39 -21.05
N VAL A 297 -19.95 -17.87 -20.80
CA VAL A 297 -19.69 -19.20 -20.26
C VAL A 297 -20.18 -19.38 -18.80
N GLY A 298 -20.51 -18.29 -18.14
CA GLY A 298 -21.02 -18.23 -16.78
C GLY A 298 -19.96 -18.24 -15.68
N VAL A 299 -20.43 -17.91 -14.51
CA VAL A 299 -19.66 -17.93 -13.24
C VAL A 299 -20.50 -18.57 -12.14
N VAL A 300 -19.87 -19.34 -11.28
CA VAL A 300 -20.54 -20.06 -10.19
C VAL A 300 -19.97 -19.69 -8.81
N PRO A 301 -20.79 -19.64 -7.77
CA PRO A 301 -20.30 -19.49 -6.40
C PRO A 301 -19.72 -20.81 -5.91
N GLY A 302 -18.61 -20.72 -5.19
CA GLY A 302 -17.76 -21.83 -4.83
C GLY A 302 -17.69 -22.15 -3.34
N LEU A 303 -16.63 -22.88 -2.99
CA LEU A 303 -16.36 -23.32 -1.62
C LEU A 303 -16.32 -22.11 -0.67
N HIS A 304 -16.97 -22.29 0.47
CA HIS A 304 -17.06 -21.28 1.54
C HIS A 304 -17.60 -19.93 1.04
N THR A 305 -18.66 -19.99 0.21
CA THR A 305 -19.38 -18.80 -0.22
C THR A 305 -20.90 -18.94 -0.01
N ILE A 306 -21.54 -17.81 0.27
CA ILE A 306 -23.00 -17.68 0.25
C ILE A 306 -23.35 -16.67 -0.84
N ALA A 307 -24.00 -17.14 -1.89
CA ALA A 307 -24.45 -16.28 -2.98
C ALA A 307 -25.93 -15.90 -2.79
N ALA A 308 -26.15 -14.60 -2.58
CA ALA A 308 -27.47 -14.02 -2.29
C ALA A 308 -27.93 -13.19 -3.49
N ARG A 309 -29.13 -13.43 -3.94
CA ARG A 309 -29.83 -12.66 -4.99
C ARG A 309 -30.98 -11.91 -4.36
N PHE A 310 -30.84 -10.61 -4.28
CA PHE A 310 -31.84 -9.71 -3.72
C PHE A 310 -32.75 -9.13 -4.80
N GLU A 311 -33.98 -8.81 -4.42
CA GLU A 311 -34.93 -8.10 -5.27
C GLU A 311 -34.43 -6.68 -5.55
N LYS A 312 -34.24 -6.35 -6.83
CA LYS A 312 -33.71 -5.04 -7.28
C LYS A 312 -34.62 -3.86 -6.95
N ALA A 313 -35.91 -4.13 -6.75
CA ALA A 313 -36.87 -3.12 -6.31
C ALA A 313 -36.68 -2.70 -4.84
N VAL A 314 -35.89 -3.47 -4.07
CA VAL A 314 -35.64 -3.21 -2.63
C VAL A 314 -34.17 -2.87 -2.40
N LEU A 315 -33.26 -3.60 -3.04
CA LEU A 315 -31.82 -3.40 -2.97
C LEU A 315 -31.23 -3.14 -4.36
N ALA A 316 -30.83 -1.91 -4.61
CA ALA A 316 -30.29 -1.47 -5.90
C ALA A 316 -28.98 -2.19 -6.24
N ASP A 317 -28.80 -2.49 -7.53
CA ASP A 317 -27.50 -2.94 -8.04
C ASP A 317 -26.45 -1.85 -7.79
N GLY A 318 -25.23 -2.26 -7.39
CA GLY A 318 -24.15 -1.40 -6.97
C GLY A 318 -24.19 -1.04 -5.49
N PHE A 319 -25.37 -0.91 -4.88
CA PHE A 319 -25.49 -0.59 -3.45
C PHE A 319 -25.24 -1.80 -2.55
N LYS A 320 -25.61 -2.99 -3.01
CA LYS A 320 -25.43 -4.25 -2.26
C LYS A 320 -23.97 -4.51 -1.88
N ALA A 321 -23.03 -4.12 -2.73
CA ALA A 321 -21.59 -4.18 -2.44
C ALA A 321 -21.20 -3.45 -1.15
N TYR A 322 -21.95 -2.43 -0.78
CA TYR A 322 -21.66 -1.57 0.38
C TYR A 322 -22.40 -1.99 1.65
N LEU A 323 -23.26 -3.00 1.63
CA LEU A 323 -23.96 -3.50 2.81
C LEU A 323 -22.97 -3.87 3.93
N GLN A 324 -21.86 -4.51 3.59
CA GLN A 324 -20.80 -4.89 4.53
C GLN A 324 -20.16 -3.72 5.28
N PHE A 325 -20.37 -2.46 4.85
CA PHE A 325 -19.85 -1.26 5.50
C PHE A 325 -20.92 -0.51 6.31
N ILE A 326 -22.17 -0.97 6.30
CA ILE A 326 -23.23 -0.44 7.16
C ILE A 326 -22.98 -0.91 8.60
N PRO A 327 -22.84 -0.01 9.59
CA PRO A 327 -22.51 -0.42 10.96
C PRO A 327 -23.48 -1.44 11.53
N SER A 328 -24.81 -1.25 11.40
CA SER A 328 -25.81 -2.18 11.91
C SER A 328 -25.74 -3.56 11.24
N PHE A 329 -25.35 -3.65 9.97
CA PHE A 329 -25.11 -4.93 9.30
C PHE A 329 -23.92 -5.67 9.92
N ARG A 330 -22.80 -5.00 10.09
CA ARG A 330 -21.59 -5.57 10.71
C ARG A 330 -21.84 -5.99 12.16
N GLU A 331 -22.41 -5.11 12.97
CA GLU A 331 -22.72 -5.39 14.38
C GLU A 331 -23.63 -6.60 14.54
N THR A 332 -24.64 -6.72 13.68
CA THR A 332 -25.54 -7.89 13.70
C THR A 332 -24.80 -9.17 13.33
N LEU A 333 -23.97 -9.16 12.29
CA LEU A 333 -23.14 -10.33 11.96
C LEU A 333 -22.18 -10.68 13.09
N HIS A 334 -21.41 -9.71 13.61
CA HIS A 334 -20.44 -9.96 14.70
C HIS A 334 -21.08 -10.51 15.96
N ARG A 335 -22.29 -10.06 16.31
CA ARG A 335 -23.03 -10.56 17.50
C ARG A 335 -23.51 -11.98 17.35
N LEU A 336 -23.85 -12.39 16.14
CA LEU A 336 -24.50 -13.68 15.85
C LEU A 336 -23.53 -14.74 15.30
N VAL A 337 -22.30 -14.34 14.95
CA VAL A 337 -21.28 -15.26 14.47
C VAL A 337 -20.79 -16.15 15.60
N VAL A 338 -20.77 -17.46 15.34
CA VAL A 338 -20.33 -18.51 16.28
C VAL A 338 -18.97 -19.04 15.83
N GLY A 339 -18.04 -19.15 16.78
CA GLY A 339 -16.71 -19.76 16.56
C GLY A 339 -15.63 -19.08 17.40
N THR A 340 -14.59 -19.83 17.76
CA THR A 340 -13.45 -19.32 18.55
C THR A 340 -12.20 -19.11 17.71
N LYS A 341 -12.02 -19.87 16.62
CA LYS A 341 -10.88 -19.75 15.70
C LYS A 341 -11.30 -19.40 14.28
N VAL A 342 -12.46 -19.89 13.84
CA VAL A 342 -13.03 -19.60 12.53
C VAL A 342 -14.46 -19.12 12.75
N LEU A 343 -14.73 -17.92 12.27
CA LEU A 343 -16.02 -17.26 12.40
C LEU A 343 -16.85 -17.57 11.16
N ALA A 344 -18.04 -18.16 11.36
CA ALA A 344 -18.89 -18.61 10.26
C ALA A 344 -20.17 -17.78 10.14
N THR A 345 -20.45 -17.31 8.92
CA THR A 345 -21.72 -16.69 8.52
C THR A 345 -22.62 -17.74 7.88
N THR A 346 -23.94 -17.62 8.03
CA THR A 346 -24.90 -18.55 7.45
C THR A 346 -26.00 -17.81 6.67
N ARG A 347 -26.72 -18.53 5.79
CA ARG A 347 -27.88 -17.96 5.06
C ARG A 347 -28.96 -17.47 6.04
N SER A 348 -29.21 -18.20 7.13
CA SER A 348 -30.18 -17.79 8.15
C SER A 348 -29.76 -16.51 8.87
N LEU A 349 -28.47 -16.33 9.16
CA LEU A 349 -27.96 -15.08 9.74
C LEU A 349 -28.17 -13.90 8.80
N ILE A 350 -27.82 -14.05 7.52
CA ILE A 350 -28.04 -12.98 6.51
C ILE A 350 -29.54 -12.67 6.41
N SER A 351 -30.39 -13.68 6.38
CA SER A 351 -31.84 -13.50 6.28
C SER A 351 -32.45 -12.85 7.54
N SER A 352 -31.84 -13.00 8.71
CA SER A 352 -32.34 -12.38 9.94
C SER A 352 -32.05 -10.90 10.07
N ILE A 353 -31.17 -10.35 9.21
CA ILE A 353 -30.74 -8.96 9.29
C ILE A 353 -31.87 -8.03 8.86
N THR A 354 -32.12 -7.02 9.69
CA THR A 354 -32.99 -5.89 9.36
C THR A 354 -32.16 -4.61 9.30
N LEU A 355 -32.30 -3.84 8.22
CA LEU A 355 -31.58 -2.62 7.98
C LEU A 355 -32.53 -1.47 7.74
N THR A 356 -32.17 -0.28 8.18
CA THR A 356 -32.86 0.95 7.79
C THR A 356 -32.19 1.50 6.53
N LEU A 357 -32.93 1.52 5.42
CA LEU A 357 -32.41 1.83 4.09
C LEU A 357 -33.18 2.96 3.40
N PRO A 358 -32.51 3.76 2.55
CA PRO A 358 -33.17 4.73 1.67
C PRO A 358 -34.00 4.04 0.57
N ASN A 359 -34.75 4.83 -0.16
CA ASN A 359 -35.38 4.34 -1.40
C ASN A 359 -34.32 3.94 -2.44
N VAL A 360 -34.74 3.17 -3.45
CA VAL A 360 -33.84 2.57 -4.46
C VAL A 360 -33.07 3.62 -5.28
N ASP A 361 -33.66 4.78 -5.53
CA ASP A 361 -32.99 5.84 -6.31
C ASP A 361 -31.86 6.50 -5.50
N GLU A 362 -32.10 6.73 -4.22
CA GLU A 362 -31.02 7.22 -3.32
C GLU A 362 -29.94 6.14 -3.11
N GLN A 363 -30.32 4.85 -3.01
CA GLN A 363 -29.33 3.77 -2.98
C GLN A 363 -28.41 3.80 -4.21
N ARG A 364 -28.97 3.99 -5.42
CA ARG A 364 -28.18 4.11 -6.65
C ARG A 364 -27.26 5.33 -6.64
N ALA A 365 -27.76 6.47 -6.15
CA ALA A 365 -26.93 7.67 -6.04
C ALA A 365 -25.78 7.50 -5.04
N ILE A 366 -26.04 6.92 -3.87
CA ILE A 366 -25.00 6.60 -2.87
C ILE A 366 -23.97 5.62 -3.47
N ALA A 367 -24.43 4.56 -4.13
CA ALA A 367 -23.58 3.58 -4.78
C ALA A 367 -22.67 4.22 -5.83
N SER A 368 -23.19 5.15 -6.64
CA SER A 368 -22.40 5.89 -7.64
C SER A 368 -21.26 6.66 -6.99
N VAL A 369 -21.55 7.46 -5.95
CA VAL A 369 -20.53 8.26 -5.24
C VAL A 369 -19.43 7.37 -4.64
N LEU A 370 -19.80 6.26 -4.00
CA LEU A 370 -18.86 5.35 -3.38
C LEU A 370 -18.04 4.58 -4.42
N THR A 371 -18.66 4.16 -5.52
CA THR A 371 -17.97 3.48 -6.63
C THR A 371 -16.97 4.40 -7.33
N ASP A 372 -17.30 5.67 -7.49
CA ASP A 372 -16.38 6.65 -8.07
C ASP A 372 -15.17 6.88 -7.15
N ALA A 373 -15.38 6.95 -5.84
CA ALA A 373 -14.28 7.04 -4.88
C ALA A 373 -13.38 5.78 -4.90
N ASP A 374 -13.96 4.57 -4.99
CA ASP A 374 -13.21 3.33 -5.13
C ASP A 374 -12.42 3.29 -6.45
N ARG A 375 -13.01 3.74 -7.56
CA ARG A 375 -12.35 3.81 -8.88
C ARG A 375 -11.18 4.78 -8.89
N GLU A 376 -11.33 5.96 -8.30
CA GLU A 376 -10.21 6.93 -8.17
C GLU A 376 -9.00 6.31 -7.44
N ILE A 377 -9.24 5.62 -6.32
CA ILE A 377 -8.18 4.96 -5.56
C ILE A 377 -7.53 3.85 -6.40
N ALA A 378 -8.30 3.06 -7.12
CA ALA A 378 -7.77 2.01 -8.00
C ALA A 378 -6.88 2.58 -9.10
N VAL A 379 -7.28 3.65 -9.76
CA VAL A 379 -6.47 4.35 -10.79
C VAL A 379 -5.16 4.88 -10.20
N LEU A 380 -5.21 5.49 -9.01
CA LEU A 380 -4.00 5.98 -8.34
C LEU A 380 -3.03 4.84 -7.96
N ARG A 381 -3.54 3.69 -7.54
CA ARG A 381 -2.72 2.50 -7.24
C ARG A 381 -2.02 1.95 -8.49
N VAL A 382 -2.71 1.89 -9.63
CA VAL A 382 -2.10 1.48 -10.91
C VAL A 382 -0.99 2.46 -11.31
N ARG A 383 -1.23 3.78 -11.18
CA ARG A 383 -0.21 4.80 -11.44
C ARG A 383 0.99 4.65 -10.52
N LEU A 384 0.77 4.37 -9.23
CA LEU A 384 1.84 4.15 -8.26
C LEU A 384 2.67 2.89 -8.62
N ALA A 385 2.03 1.80 -8.99
CA ALA A 385 2.74 0.59 -9.44
C ALA A 385 3.60 0.90 -10.65
N LYS A 386 3.04 1.52 -11.69
CA LYS A 386 3.78 1.92 -12.89
C LYS A 386 4.96 2.87 -12.59
N ALA A 387 4.78 3.83 -11.69
CA ALA A 387 5.88 4.73 -11.31
C ALA A 387 7.03 3.99 -10.61
N ARG A 388 6.72 2.96 -9.81
CA ARG A 388 7.73 2.09 -9.19
C ARG A 388 8.47 1.24 -10.23
N ASP A 389 7.76 0.66 -11.20
CA ASP A 389 8.36 -0.15 -12.27
C ASP A 389 9.29 0.72 -13.14
N VAL A 390 8.85 1.93 -13.50
CA VAL A 390 9.68 2.90 -14.23
C VAL A 390 10.92 3.27 -13.42
N LYS A 391 10.78 3.57 -12.12
CA LYS A 391 11.93 3.84 -11.26
C LYS A 391 12.93 2.70 -11.27
N GLN A 392 12.45 1.47 -11.10
CA GLN A 392 13.32 0.28 -11.08
C GLN A 392 14.08 0.12 -12.39
N GLY A 393 13.41 0.26 -13.54
CA GLY A 393 14.05 0.21 -14.86
C GLY A 393 15.09 1.33 -15.03
N MET A 394 14.76 2.56 -14.63
CA MET A 394 15.69 3.69 -14.68
C MET A 394 16.94 3.45 -13.81
N MET A 395 16.75 2.96 -12.57
CA MET A 395 17.88 2.64 -11.71
C MET A 395 18.81 1.58 -12.32
N GLN A 396 18.24 0.53 -12.92
CA GLN A 396 19.02 -0.52 -13.59
C GLN A 396 19.83 0.00 -14.79
N GLU A 397 19.27 0.94 -15.55
CA GLU A 397 19.93 1.48 -16.75
C GLU A 397 20.92 2.60 -16.43
N LEU A 398 20.50 3.58 -15.62
CA LEU A 398 21.29 4.77 -15.33
C LEU A 398 22.42 4.51 -14.33
N LEU A 399 22.15 3.78 -13.23
CA LEU A 399 23.16 3.53 -12.18
C LEU A 399 24.19 2.47 -12.59
N ALA A 400 23.84 1.59 -13.51
CA ALA A 400 24.80 0.68 -14.12
C ALA A 400 25.62 1.31 -15.28
N GLY A 401 25.34 2.59 -15.61
CA GLY A 401 26.03 3.29 -16.71
C GLY A 401 25.73 2.75 -18.11
N ARG A 402 24.67 1.93 -18.26
CA ARG A 402 24.27 1.37 -19.55
C ARG A 402 23.64 2.41 -20.47
N THR A 403 22.87 3.31 -19.89
CA THR A 403 22.28 4.46 -20.58
C THR A 403 22.90 5.74 -20.02
N ARG A 404 23.37 6.63 -20.91
CA ARG A 404 23.90 7.96 -20.55
C ARG A 404 22.84 9.01 -20.86
N LEU A 405 22.63 9.91 -19.91
CA LEU A 405 21.76 11.07 -20.14
C LEU A 405 22.55 12.15 -20.92
N PRO A 406 21.98 12.74 -21.99
CA PRO A 406 22.66 13.77 -22.74
C PRO A 406 23.01 14.97 -21.84
N GLY A 407 24.27 15.42 -21.90
CA GLY A 407 24.69 16.63 -21.19
C GLY A 407 23.97 17.85 -21.75
N THR A 408 23.66 18.85 -20.91
CA THR A 408 23.21 20.17 -21.34
C THR A 408 24.40 20.91 -21.95
N GLY A 409 24.75 20.60 -23.21
CA GLY A 409 25.93 21.17 -23.83
C GLY A 409 26.23 20.69 -25.25
N SER A 410 25.29 20.06 -25.94
CA SER A 410 25.44 19.76 -27.37
C SER A 410 24.24 20.29 -28.13
N THR A 411 24.18 21.62 -28.25
CA THR A 411 23.57 22.24 -29.44
C THR A 411 24.68 22.33 -30.46
N ALA A 412 24.63 21.42 -31.44
CA ALA A 412 25.37 21.57 -32.67
C ALA A 412 24.82 22.76 -33.48
#